data_3f3111f1202fcd85ef3ba5e0c826531f
#
_entry.id   3f3111f1202fcd85ef3ba5e0c826531f
#
_cell.length_a   1.000
_cell.length_b   1.000
_cell.length_c   1.000
_cell.angle_alpha   90.00
_cell.angle_beta   90.00
_cell.angle_gamma   90.00
#
_symmetry.space_group_name_H-M   'P 1'
#
loop_
_entity.id
_entity.type
_entity.pdbx_description
1 polymer ?
#
loop_
_entity_poly.entity_id
_entity_poly.type
_entity_poly.pdbx_seq_one_letter_code
_entity_poly.pdbx_strand_id
1 'polypeptide(L)'
;MKIIKENTLYQLTFLGSLFPINCYLVEEIDGLTLIDAAIPSSAKGILEAAEKIGKPIIRILLTHAHDDHVGAVDAIKNVLPNVPVFISKREARLMGGDRSLDPDEPNMPIVGGVPKKLKTRADVLLKDGDMIESLRAIEIPGHTPGSMAYLDTRNNFIIVGDAMQTRGGIAVAGVIKITFPFPAMATWNKEGAIDSVRKLLEYKPALLAAGHGKMIKQPEEAMKRAILEAQQKLK
;
A
#
# COMPACT_ATOMS: atom_id res chain seq x y z
N MET A 1 -8.42 -2.94 -16.76
CA MET A 1 -8.55 -2.36 -15.40
C MET A 1 -9.99 -2.51 -14.92
N LYS A 2 -10.17 -2.86 -13.64
CA LYS A 2 -11.48 -2.92 -12.97
C LYS A 2 -11.54 -1.80 -11.92
N ILE A 3 -12.67 -1.12 -11.82
CA ILE A 3 -12.91 -0.07 -10.81
C ILE A 3 -14.03 -0.52 -9.89
N ILE A 4 -13.84 -0.41 -8.58
CA ILE A 4 -14.86 -0.64 -7.54
C ILE A 4 -14.89 0.61 -6.65
N LYS A 5 -16.07 1.18 -6.44
CA LYS A 5 -16.26 2.35 -5.57
C LYS A 5 -16.91 1.91 -4.24
N GLU A 6 -16.37 2.41 -3.13
CA GLU A 6 -16.96 2.37 -1.79
C GLU A 6 -16.84 3.77 -1.16
N ASN A 7 -17.94 4.44 -0.99
CA ASN A 7 -18.01 5.84 -0.53
C ASN A 7 -17.01 6.76 -1.30
N THR A 8 -15.97 7.24 -0.60
CA THR A 8 -14.91 8.11 -1.14
C THR A 8 -13.73 7.34 -1.74
N LEU A 9 -13.70 6.00 -1.64
CA LEU A 9 -12.59 5.16 -2.05
C LEU A 9 -12.90 4.43 -3.36
N TYR A 10 -12.00 4.57 -4.33
CA TYR A 10 -12.03 3.83 -5.59
C TYR A 10 -10.86 2.86 -5.64
N GLN A 11 -11.13 1.56 -5.70
CA GLN A 11 -10.12 0.54 -5.98
C GLN A 11 -9.94 0.40 -7.48
N LEU A 12 -8.72 0.59 -7.97
CA LEU A 12 -8.30 0.34 -9.35
C LEU A 12 -7.49 -0.95 -9.38
N THR A 13 -7.98 -2.00 -10.04
CA THR A 13 -7.30 -3.30 -10.12
C THR A 13 -6.75 -3.52 -11.53
N PHE A 14 -5.46 -3.78 -11.62
CA PHE A 14 -4.71 -4.12 -12.84
C PHE A 14 -4.36 -5.61 -12.87
N LEU A 15 -3.95 -6.12 -14.03
CA LEU A 15 -3.58 -7.53 -14.33
C LEU A 15 -4.66 -8.57 -13.98
N GLY A 16 -5.91 -8.14 -13.84
CA GLY A 16 -7.06 -9.03 -13.71
C GLY A 16 -7.05 -9.91 -12.48
N SER A 17 -7.49 -11.18 -12.66
CA SER A 17 -7.63 -12.13 -11.56
C SER A 17 -6.37 -12.97 -11.32
N LEU A 18 -5.43 -13.00 -12.25
CA LEU A 18 -4.22 -13.82 -12.12
C LEU A 18 -3.24 -13.22 -11.12
N PHE A 19 -2.91 -11.95 -11.30
CA PHE A 19 -2.03 -11.19 -10.42
C PHE A 19 -2.62 -9.79 -10.16
N PRO A 20 -3.73 -9.70 -9.37
CA PRO A 20 -4.36 -8.41 -9.14
C PRO A 20 -3.43 -7.48 -8.38
N ILE A 21 -3.14 -6.32 -8.97
CA ILE A 21 -2.41 -5.23 -8.35
C ILE A 21 -3.38 -4.07 -8.20
N ASN A 22 -3.51 -3.56 -6.99
CA ASN A 22 -4.40 -2.47 -6.66
C ASN A 22 -3.63 -1.18 -6.43
N CYS A 23 -4.19 -0.09 -6.90
CA CYS A 23 -3.98 1.23 -6.35
C CYS A 23 -5.34 1.87 -6.07
N TYR A 24 -5.36 2.98 -5.36
CA TYR A 24 -6.60 3.56 -4.89
C TYR A 24 -6.65 5.04 -5.20
N LEU A 25 -7.87 5.55 -5.50
CA LEU A 25 -8.14 6.97 -5.53
C LEU A 25 -9.07 7.29 -4.36
N VAL A 26 -8.64 8.18 -3.49
CA VAL A 26 -9.47 8.71 -2.39
C VAL A 26 -9.99 10.06 -2.82
N GLU A 27 -11.32 10.19 -2.82
CA GLU A 27 -11.98 11.44 -3.20
C GLU A 27 -11.91 12.44 -2.04
N GLU A 28 -11.28 13.59 -2.29
CA GLU A 28 -11.19 14.73 -1.40
C GLU A 28 -12.02 15.90 -1.92
N ILE A 29 -12.11 16.98 -1.14
CA ILE A 29 -12.87 18.16 -1.54
C ILE A 29 -12.27 18.79 -2.80
N ASP A 30 -10.95 18.92 -2.82
CA ASP A 30 -10.17 19.64 -3.84
C ASP A 30 -9.65 18.75 -4.98
N GLY A 31 -9.81 17.42 -4.90
CA GLY A 31 -9.33 16.51 -5.92
C GLY A 31 -9.29 15.05 -5.49
N LEU A 32 -8.32 14.32 -6.01
CA LEU A 32 -8.08 12.91 -5.70
C LEU A 32 -6.69 12.73 -5.10
N THR A 33 -6.62 11.95 -4.03
CA THR A 33 -5.36 11.39 -3.53
C THR A 33 -5.17 10.01 -4.15
N LEU A 34 -4.11 9.82 -4.94
CA LEU A 34 -3.70 8.50 -5.43
C LEU A 34 -2.89 7.80 -4.35
N ILE A 35 -3.28 6.58 -3.97
CA ILE A 35 -2.51 5.72 -3.08
C ILE A 35 -1.97 4.55 -3.88
N ASP A 36 -0.64 4.45 -3.96
CA ASP A 36 0.14 3.59 -4.83
C ASP A 36 -0.12 3.84 -6.33
N ALA A 37 0.76 3.34 -7.19
CA ALA A 37 0.73 3.60 -8.63
C ALA A 37 0.83 2.31 -9.47
N ALA A 38 0.73 1.15 -8.84
CA ALA A 38 0.81 -0.15 -9.49
C ALA A 38 2.09 -0.30 -10.38
N ILE A 39 1.99 -0.98 -11.52
CA ILE A 39 3.10 -1.23 -12.45
C ILE A 39 3.22 -0.11 -13.51
N PRO A 40 4.36 0.03 -14.22
CA PRO A 40 4.57 1.12 -15.18
C PRO A 40 3.47 1.28 -16.24
N SER A 41 2.90 0.18 -16.71
CA SER A 41 1.81 0.21 -17.71
C SER A 41 0.46 0.70 -17.17
N SER A 42 0.33 0.90 -15.86
CA SER A 42 -0.91 1.30 -15.20
C SER A 42 -1.21 2.81 -15.30
N ALA A 43 -0.20 3.63 -15.61
CA ALA A 43 -0.32 5.10 -15.60
C ALA A 43 -1.51 5.61 -16.40
N LYS A 44 -1.66 5.15 -17.66
CA LYS A 44 -2.78 5.56 -18.52
C LYS A 44 -4.13 5.24 -17.87
N GLY A 45 -4.30 4.04 -17.34
CA GLY A 45 -5.57 3.63 -16.72
C GLY A 45 -5.87 4.42 -15.43
N ILE A 46 -4.85 4.79 -14.64
CA ILE A 46 -5.01 5.63 -13.44
C ILE A 46 -5.50 7.03 -13.84
N LEU A 47 -4.87 7.66 -14.84
CA LEU A 47 -5.25 8.99 -15.34
C LEU A 47 -6.65 8.99 -15.93
N GLU A 48 -7.00 8.00 -16.76
CA GLU A 48 -8.36 7.83 -17.30
C GLU A 48 -9.42 7.61 -16.21
N ALA A 49 -9.07 6.95 -15.11
CA ALA A 49 -9.97 6.78 -13.97
C ALA A 49 -10.25 8.12 -13.29
N ALA A 50 -9.22 8.94 -13.06
CA ALA A 50 -9.39 10.27 -12.49
C ALA A 50 -10.25 11.18 -13.39
N GLU A 51 -10.02 11.15 -14.71
CA GLU A 51 -10.82 11.88 -15.69
C GLU A 51 -12.31 11.45 -15.64
N LYS A 52 -12.60 10.14 -15.59
CA LYS A 52 -13.96 9.60 -15.45
C LYS A 52 -14.65 9.99 -14.15
N ILE A 53 -13.89 10.14 -13.06
CA ILE A 53 -14.41 10.62 -11.77
C ILE A 53 -14.69 12.14 -11.85
N GLY A 54 -14.03 12.85 -12.75
CA GLY A 54 -14.20 14.30 -12.96
C GLY A 54 -13.42 15.14 -11.96
N LYS A 55 -12.37 14.59 -11.32
CA LYS A 55 -11.51 15.30 -10.37
C LYS A 55 -10.02 15.08 -10.69
N PRO A 56 -9.16 16.10 -10.54
CA PRO A 56 -7.72 15.95 -10.77
C PRO A 56 -7.06 15.12 -9.65
N ILE A 57 -6.00 14.36 -10.00
CA ILE A 57 -5.06 13.83 -9.00
C ILE A 57 -4.19 15.00 -8.53
N ILE A 58 -4.19 15.27 -7.24
CA ILE A 58 -3.48 16.41 -6.64
C ILE A 58 -2.37 15.98 -5.66
N ARG A 59 -2.31 14.70 -5.28
CA ARG A 59 -1.22 14.13 -4.50
C ARG A 59 -1.11 12.63 -4.73
N ILE A 60 0.10 12.09 -4.53
CA ILE A 60 0.41 10.67 -4.61
C ILE A 60 0.99 10.24 -3.26
N LEU A 61 0.36 9.29 -2.59
CA LEU A 61 0.84 8.67 -1.36
C LEU A 61 1.28 7.24 -1.68
N LEU A 62 2.45 6.84 -1.21
CA LEU A 62 2.97 5.50 -1.44
C LEU A 62 2.99 4.72 -0.12
N THR A 63 2.48 3.50 -0.14
CA THR A 63 2.49 2.62 1.03
C THR A 63 3.87 2.06 1.29
N HIS A 64 4.58 1.63 0.24
CA HIS A 64 5.93 1.11 0.28
C HIS A 64 6.57 1.14 -1.12
N ALA A 65 7.87 0.85 -1.22
CA ALA A 65 8.65 1.07 -2.43
C ALA A 65 8.88 -0.17 -3.31
N HIS A 66 7.96 -1.15 -3.33
CA HIS A 66 8.07 -2.24 -4.31
C HIS A 66 7.59 -1.80 -5.70
N ASP A 67 8.17 -2.39 -6.74
CA ASP A 67 7.95 -2.04 -8.16
C ASP A 67 6.48 -2.06 -8.59
N ASP A 68 5.67 -2.93 -8.00
CA ASP A 68 4.23 -3.05 -8.26
C ASP A 68 3.38 -2.08 -7.44
N HIS A 69 4.00 -1.20 -6.66
CA HIS A 69 3.36 -0.09 -5.95
C HIS A 69 3.82 1.28 -6.44
N VAL A 70 5.07 1.38 -6.89
CA VAL A 70 5.63 2.68 -7.36
C VAL A 70 5.83 2.73 -8.86
N GLY A 71 5.56 1.65 -9.59
CA GLY A 71 5.99 1.46 -10.97
C GLY A 71 5.53 2.52 -11.95
N ALA A 72 4.31 3.05 -11.81
CA ALA A 72 3.80 4.08 -12.72
C ALA A 72 4.09 5.51 -12.28
N VAL A 73 4.77 5.74 -11.14
CA VAL A 73 4.99 7.10 -10.59
C VAL A 73 5.71 8.01 -11.60
N ASP A 74 6.79 7.54 -12.23
CA ASP A 74 7.51 8.33 -13.24
C ASP A 74 6.62 8.74 -14.42
N ALA A 75 5.81 7.80 -14.92
CA ALA A 75 4.91 8.07 -16.05
C ALA A 75 3.77 9.05 -15.65
N ILE A 76 3.26 8.95 -14.43
CA ILE A 76 2.27 9.89 -13.89
C ILE A 76 2.91 11.27 -13.71
N LYS A 77 4.11 11.37 -13.12
CA LYS A 77 4.83 12.65 -12.96
C LYS A 77 5.21 13.32 -14.28
N ASN A 78 5.41 12.56 -15.36
CA ASN A 78 5.60 13.14 -16.69
C ASN A 78 4.35 13.89 -17.20
N VAL A 79 3.14 13.47 -16.80
CA VAL A 79 1.87 14.13 -17.16
C VAL A 79 1.48 15.18 -16.12
N LEU A 80 1.75 14.91 -14.86
CA LEU A 80 1.39 15.74 -13.70
C LEU A 80 2.64 16.16 -12.92
N PRO A 81 3.55 16.98 -13.48
CA PRO A 81 4.88 17.25 -12.90
C PRO A 81 4.83 17.89 -11.50
N ASN A 82 3.78 18.67 -11.23
CA ASN A 82 3.65 19.42 -9.98
C ASN A 82 2.93 18.65 -8.86
N VAL A 83 2.41 17.44 -9.12
CA VAL A 83 1.73 16.65 -8.11
C VAL A 83 2.75 16.08 -7.12
N PRO A 84 2.68 16.42 -5.81
CA PRO A 84 3.67 15.96 -4.83
C PRO A 84 3.52 14.46 -4.54
N VAL A 85 4.67 13.82 -4.29
CA VAL A 85 4.81 12.43 -3.90
C VAL A 85 5.20 12.33 -2.43
N PHE A 86 4.41 11.59 -1.66
CA PHE A 86 4.55 11.37 -0.23
C PHE A 86 4.91 9.91 0.03
N ILE A 87 5.87 9.67 0.90
CA ILE A 87 6.28 8.33 1.33
C ILE A 87 6.98 8.43 2.68
N SER A 88 7.08 7.36 3.46
CA SER A 88 7.87 7.39 4.70
C SER A 88 9.36 7.67 4.41
N LYS A 89 10.05 8.26 5.38
CA LYS A 89 11.50 8.51 5.27
C LYS A 89 12.28 7.22 4.94
N ARG A 90 11.88 6.11 5.57
CA ARG A 90 12.55 4.82 5.39
C ARG A 90 12.31 4.23 3.99
N GLU A 91 11.09 4.31 3.49
CA GLU A 91 10.74 3.86 2.13
C GLU A 91 11.33 4.75 1.04
N ALA A 92 11.55 6.04 1.29
CA ALA A 92 12.22 6.93 0.34
C ALA A 92 13.64 6.44 0.00
N ARG A 93 14.35 5.82 0.96
CA ARG A 93 15.65 5.17 0.72
C ARG A 93 15.50 3.96 -0.20
N LEU A 94 14.53 3.09 0.07
CA LEU A 94 14.23 1.94 -0.80
C LEU A 94 13.81 2.38 -2.20
N MET A 95 12.96 3.41 -2.30
CA MET A 95 12.56 4.01 -3.57
C MET A 95 13.79 4.54 -4.36
N GLY A 96 14.84 4.97 -3.67
CA GLY A 96 16.13 5.32 -4.23
C GLY A 96 17.06 4.13 -4.55
N GLY A 97 16.65 2.89 -4.21
CA GLY A 97 17.43 1.68 -4.42
C GLY A 97 18.35 1.30 -3.25
N ASP A 98 18.36 2.07 -2.15
CA ASP A 98 19.18 1.79 -0.96
C ASP A 98 18.48 0.76 -0.05
N ARG A 99 19.05 -0.43 0.02
CA ARG A 99 18.61 -1.56 0.86
C ARG A 99 19.43 -1.72 2.15
N SER A 100 20.27 -0.75 2.50
CA SER A 100 21.02 -0.82 3.75
C SER A 100 20.08 -0.79 4.96
N LEU A 101 20.44 -1.53 5.99
CA LEU A 101 19.68 -1.58 7.24
C LEU A 101 20.11 -0.45 8.17
N ASP A 102 19.18 0.02 9.00
CA ASP A 102 19.49 0.90 10.12
C ASP A 102 20.00 0.07 11.31
N PRO A 103 20.81 0.64 12.23
CA PRO A 103 21.43 -0.13 13.33
C PRO A 103 20.45 -0.81 14.27
N ASP A 104 19.22 -0.30 14.38
CA ASP A 104 18.13 -0.80 15.21
C ASP A 104 17.17 -1.75 14.45
N GLU A 105 17.38 -1.92 13.14
CA GLU A 105 16.60 -2.85 12.34
C GLU A 105 17.09 -4.30 12.48
N PRO A 106 16.19 -5.30 12.43
CA PRO A 106 16.56 -6.71 12.40
C PRO A 106 17.55 -7.01 11.26
N ASN A 107 18.63 -7.72 11.57
CA ASN A 107 19.65 -8.08 10.58
C ASN A 107 19.16 -9.15 9.61
N MET A 108 18.19 -8.78 8.77
CA MET A 108 17.60 -9.61 7.72
C MET A 108 17.66 -8.86 6.39
N PRO A 109 17.97 -9.54 5.27
CA PRO A 109 18.02 -8.87 3.97
C PRO A 109 16.64 -8.36 3.56
N ILE A 110 16.58 -7.11 3.06
CA ILE A 110 15.36 -6.56 2.47
C ILE A 110 15.11 -7.27 1.13
N VAL A 111 13.97 -7.94 1.03
CA VAL A 111 13.57 -8.71 -0.14
C VAL A 111 12.49 -7.98 -0.95
N GLY A 112 12.09 -8.54 -2.10
CA GLY A 112 11.07 -7.96 -2.99
C GLY A 112 11.64 -7.09 -4.10
N GLY A 113 10.75 -6.58 -4.92
CA GLY A 113 11.03 -5.82 -6.13
C GLY A 113 11.32 -4.35 -5.84
N VAL A 114 12.47 -4.03 -5.25
CA VAL A 114 12.87 -2.62 -5.04
C VAL A 114 13.30 -1.98 -6.37
N PRO A 115 12.77 -0.80 -6.74
CA PRO A 115 13.01 -0.19 -8.04
C PRO A 115 14.50 0.17 -8.23
N LYS A 116 15.01 -0.11 -9.45
CA LYS A 116 16.40 0.18 -9.82
C LYS A 116 16.54 1.43 -10.70
N LYS A 117 15.46 1.86 -11.34
CA LYS A 117 15.47 2.89 -12.37
C LYS A 117 14.46 4.01 -12.16
N LEU A 118 13.75 4.01 -11.05
CA LEU A 118 12.78 5.06 -10.73
C LEU A 118 13.51 6.40 -10.58
N LYS A 119 13.07 7.40 -11.34
CA LYS A 119 13.66 8.75 -11.36
C LYS A 119 13.03 9.66 -10.34
N THR A 120 11.71 9.54 -10.15
CA THR A 120 10.98 10.33 -9.16
C THR A 120 11.51 10.08 -7.76
N ARG A 121 11.59 11.14 -6.99
CA ARG A 121 11.92 11.12 -5.56
C ARG A 121 10.74 11.66 -4.78
N ALA A 122 10.70 11.36 -3.48
CA ALA A 122 9.66 11.90 -2.61
C ALA A 122 9.80 13.40 -2.45
N ASP A 123 8.70 14.12 -2.56
CA ASP A 123 8.61 15.55 -2.26
C ASP A 123 8.37 15.78 -0.75
N VAL A 124 7.65 14.85 -0.10
CA VAL A 124 7.31 14.92 1.33
C VAL A 124 7.59 13.59 2.01
N LEU A 125 8.28 13.65 3.15
CA LEU A 125 8.62 12.50 3.97
C LEU A 125 7.65 12.39 5.16
N LEU A 126 6.88 11.30 5.20
CA LEU A 126 5.85 11.05 6.21
C LEU A 126 6.42 10.38 7.47
N LYS A 127 5.71 10.61 8.58
CA LYS A 127 5.90 9.97 9.89
C LYS A 127 4.57 9.38 10.38
N ASP A 128 4.65 8.52 11.39
CA ASP A 128 3.47 7.98 12.07
C ASP A 128 2.61 9.11 12.62
N GLY A 129 1.31 9.05 12.32
CA GLY A 129 0.33 10.03 12.77
C GLY A 129 0.15 11.26 11.89
N ASP A 130 0.97 11.48 10.87
CA ASP A 130 0.80 12.63 9.96
C ASP A 130 -0.57 12.59 9.30
N MET A 131 -1.17 13.79 9.18
CA MET A 131 -2.47 13.96 8.51
C MET A 131 -2.26 14.55 7.11
N ILE A 132 -2.79 13.87 6.12
CA ILE A 132 -2.81 14.32 4.73
C ILE A 132 -4.30 14.42 4.34
N GLU A 133 -4.88 15.59 4.50
CA GLU A 133 -6.33 15.82 4.41
C GLU A 133 -7.10 14.85 5.30
N SER A 134 -7.93 13.98 4.71
CA SER A 134 -8.71 12.98 5.44
C SER A 134 -7.93 11.75 5.88
N LEU A 135 -6.70 11.60 5.38
CA LEU A 135 -5.90 10.40 5.53
C LEU A 135 -4.90 10.54 6.66
N ARG A 136 -4.95 9.65 7.63
CA ARG A 136 -3.92 9.51 8.67
C ARG A 136 -2.91 8.46 8.23
N ALA A 137 -1.64 8.85 8.20
CA ALA A 137 -0.51 7.96 7.97
C ALA A 137 -0.21 7.14 9.24
N ILE A 138 0.00 5.83 9.08
CA ILE A 138 0.29 4.89 10.17
C ILE A 138 1.49 4.05 9.75
N GLU A 139 2.57 4.10 10.51
CA GLU A 139 3.73 3.23 10.28
C GLU A 139 3.41 1.78 10.63
N ILE A 140 3.69 0.89 9.69
CA ILE A 140 3.42 -0.55 9.77
C ILE A 140 4.59 -1.36 9.21
N PRO A 141 5.78 -1.28 9.82
CA PRO A 141 6.95 -2.01 9.36
C PRO A 141 6.71 -3.52 9.40
N GLY A 142 7.31 -4.23 8.45
CA GLY A 142 7.23 -5.69 8.39
C GLY A 142 7.29 -6.22 6.97
N HIS A 143 6.36 -5.87 6.07
CA HIS A 143 6.50 -6.19 4.66
C HIS A 143 7.75 -5.53 4.08
N THR A 144 7.90 -4.24 4.30
CA THR A 144 9.17 -3.50 4.17
C THR A 144 9.44 -2.72 5.47
N PRO A 145 10.68 -2.23 5.69
CA PRO A 145 11.04 -1.55 6.95
C PRO A 145 10.25 -0.28 7.23
N GLY A 146 9.83 0.44 6.20
CA GLY A 146 9.11 1.72 6.33
C GLY A 146 7.69 1.70 5.80
N SER A 147 7.09 0.53 5.62
CA SER A 147 5.70 0.42 5.13
C SER A 147 4.73 1.29 5.90
N MET A 148 3.79 1.91 5.18
CA MET A 148 2.73 2.77 5.71
C MET A 148 1.35 2.23 5.36
N ALA A 149 0.40 2.43 6.27
CA ALA A 149 -1.02 2.37 5.98
C ALA A 149 -1.63 3.78 6.02
N TYR A 150 -2.76 3.93 5.36
CA TYR A 150 -3.52 5.19 5.34
C TYR A 150 -4.94 4.93 5.81
N LEU A 151 -5.34 5.62 6.89
CA LEU A 151 -6.69 5.55 7.45
C LEU A 151 -7.50 6.77 6.98
N ASP A 152 -8.53 6.55 6.16
CA ASP A 152 -9.55 7.58 5.89
C ASP A 152 -10.42 7.78 7.15
N THR A 153 -10.19 8.87 7.85
CA THR A 153 -10.83 9.17 9.14
C THR A 153 -12.33 9.45 9.02
N ARG A 154 -12.83 9.74 7.81
CA ARG A 154 -14.25 10.03 7.54
C ARG A 154 -15.11 8.76 7.53
N ASN A 155 -14.54 7.68 7.01
CA ASN A 155 -15.26 6.42 6.78
C ASN A 155 -14.68 5.25 7.61
N ASN A 156 -13.57 5.50 8.32
CA ASN A 156 -12.79 4.47 9.00
C ASN A 156 -12.33 3.34 8.04
N PHE A 157 -11.96 3.70 6.80
CA PHE A 157 -11.42 2.79 5.80
C PHE A 157 -9.90 2.78 5.88
N ILE A 158 -9.30 1.59 5.86
CA ILE A 158 -7.85 1.47 5.97
C ILE A 158 -7.23 0.85 4.71
N ILE A 159 -6.25 1.55 4.13
CA ILE A 159 -5.48 1.11 2.98
C ILE A 159 -4.11 0.68 3.50
N VAL A 160 -3.75 -0.58 3.33
CA VAL A 160 -2.63 -1.21 4.05
C VAL A 160 -1.48 -1.66 3.14
N GLY A 161 -1.54 -1.36 1.84
CA GLY A 161 -0.56 -1.91 0.89
C GLY A 161 -0.45 -3.42 1.06
N ASP A 162 0.77 -3.90 1.23
CA ASP A 162 1.08 -5.33 1.34
C ASP A 162 1.30 -5.81 2.78
N ALA A 163 0.99 -5.00 3.80
CA ALA A 163 0.95 -5.50 5.18
C ALA A 163 -0.05 -6.66 5.35
N MET A 164 -1.08 -6.68 4.49
CA MET A 164 -2.02 -7.78 4.33
C MET A 164 -2.35 -8.00 2.86
N GLN A 165 -2.71 -9.24 2.51
CA GLN A 165 -3.32 -9.57 1.22
C GLN A 165 -4.73 -10.14 1.42
N THR A 166 -5.59 -9.99 0.40
CA THR A 166 -6.93 -10.60 0.35
C THR A 166 -7.08 -11.54 -0.86
N ARG A 167 -6.11 -11.55 -1.78
CA ARG A 167 -6.02 -12.51 -2.89
C ARG A 167 -5.54 -13.86 -2.37
N GLY A 168 -6.24 -14.93 -2.75
CA GLY A 168 -5.94 -16.28 -2.27
C GLY A 168 -6.37 -16.55 -0.81
N GLY A 169 -7.09 -15.62 -0.20
CA GLY A 169 -7.49 -15.58 1.20
C GLY A 169 -6.80 -14.45 1.96
N ILE A 170 -7.45 -13.99 3.03
CA ILE A 170 -6.85 -12.96 3.89
C ILE A 170 -5.61 -13.52 4.61
N ALA A 171 -4.53 -12.76 4.60
CA ALA A 171 -3.29 -13.11 5.29
C ALA A 171 -2.49 -11.87 5.68
N VAL A 172 -1.76 -11.97 6.78
CA VAL A 172 -0.68 -11.05 7.16
C VAL A 172 0.50 -11.26 6.21
N ALA A 173 1.27 -10.23 5.90
CA ALA A 173 2.53 -10.31 5.17
C ALA A 173 3.44 -11.41 5.74
N GLY A 174 4.09 -12.18 4.87
CA GLY A 174 4.93 -13.32 5.27
C GLY A 174 4.20 -14.66 5.42
N VAL A 175 2.85 -14.68 5.39
CA VAL A 175 2.06 -15.92 5.39
C VAL A 175 1.79 -16.37 3.96
N ILE A 176 2.34 -17.53 3.58
CA ILE A 176 2.16 -18.07 2.23
C ILE A 176 0.73 -18.55 2.02
N LYS A 177 0.05 -17.98 1.02
CA LYS A 177 -1.19 -18.52 0.44
C LYS A 177 -0.84 -19.19 -0.88
N ILE A 178 -1.10 -20.50 -1.03
CA ILE A 178 -0.67 -21.31 -2.17
C ILE A 178 -1.12 -20.71 -3.51
N THR A 179 -2.33 -20.17 -3.57
CA THR A 179 -2.89 -19.56 -4.78
C THR A 179 -2.38 -18.14 -5.07
N PHE A 180 -1.66 -17.51 -4.12
CA PHE A 180 -1.04 -16.21 -4.29
C PHE A 180 0.09 -15.99 -3.25
N PRO A 181 1.29 -16.54 -3.47
CA PRO A 181 2.38 -16.52 -2.48
C PRO A 181 3.24 -15.24 -2.49
N PHE A 182 3.07 -14.38 -3.48
CA PHE A 182 4.02 -13.31 -3.82
C PHE A 182 4.27 -12.29 -2.69
N PRO A 183 3.25 -11.71 -2.01
CA PRO A 183 3.54 -10.78 -0.91
C PRO A 183 4.32 -11.43 0.23
N ALA A 184 4.04 -12.72 0.51
CA ALA A 184 4.74 -13.44 1.56
C ALA A 184 6.23 -13.65 1.25
N MET A 185 6.56 -13.93 -0.01
CA MET A 185 7.94 -14.13 -0.48
C MET A 185 8.74 -12.82 -0.50
N ALA A 186 8.06 -11.68 -0.61
CA ALA A 186 8.64 -10.34 -0.62
C ALA A 186 8.64 -9.66 0.75
N THR A 187 8.31 -10.39 1.83
CA THR A 187 8.21 -9.84 3.18
C THR A 187 9.55 -9.92 3.91
N TRP A 188 10.01 -8.76 4.40
CA TRP A 188 11.27 -8.60 5.13
C TRP A 188 11.20 -9.20 6.54
N ASN A 189 10.27 -8.74 7.38
CA ASN A 189 10.16 -9.12 8.79
C ASN A 189 8.75 -9.60 9.13
N LYS A 190 8.58 -10.92 9.28
CA LYS A 190 7.27 -11.53 9.54
C LYS A 190 6.71 -11.22 10.92
N GLU A 191 7.58 -11.11 11.95
CA GLU A 191 7.16 -10.77 13.32
C GLU A 191 6.66 -9.33 13.36
N GLY A 192 7.45 -8.40 12.82
CA GLY A 192 7.04 -6.99 12.70
C GLY A 192 5.75 -6.81 11.91
N ALA A 193 5.54 -7.61 10.86
CA ALA A 193 4.29 -7.60 10.09
C ALA A 193 3.07 -8.00 10.93
N ILE A 194 3.21 -8.98 11.84
CA ILE A 194 2.14 -9.38 12.76
C ILE A 194 1.82 -8.24 13.73
N ASP A 195 2.84 -7.62 14.32
CA ASP A 195 2.65 -6.53 15.28
C ASP A 195 2.03 -5.30 14.61
N SER A 196 2.44 -5.01 13.38
CA SER A 196 1.83 -3.97 12.56
C SER A 196 0.35 -4.22 12.31
N VAL A 197 -0.05 -5.44 11.95
CA VAL A 197 -1.48 -5.75 11.74
C VAL A 197 -2.27 -5.73 13.06
N ARG A 198 -1.67 -6.07 14.20
CA ARG A 198 -2.30 -5.87 15.53
C ARG A 198 -2.57 -4.39 15.80
N LYS A 199 -1.58 -3.51 15.54
CA LYS A 199 -1.75 -2.06 15.64
C LYS A 199 -2.90 -1.57 14.75
N LEU A 200 -3.00 -2.06 13.50
CA LEU A 200 -4.09 -1.70 12.60
C LEU A 200 -5.47 -2.16 13.10
N LEU A 201 -5.56 -3.30 13.78
CA LEU A 201 -6.80 -3.83 14.32
C LEU A 201 -7.38 -2.92 15.42
N GLU A 202 -6.53 -2.20 16.18
CA GLU A 202 -6.95 -1.27 17.23
C GLU A 202 -7.79 -0.10 16.68
N TYR A 203 -7.59 0.26 15.42
CA TYR A 203 -8.41 1.28 14.74
C TYR A 203 -9.83 0.79 14.38
N LYS A 204 -10.14 -0.52 14.53
CA LYS A 204 -11.44 -1.13 14.21
C LYS A 204 -11.95 -0.72 12.83
N PRO A 205 -11.19 -0.95 11.75
CA PRO A 205 -11.54 -0.43 10.43
C PRO A 205 -12.88 -0.98 9.95
N ALA A 206 -13.69 -0.11 9.33
CA ALA A 206 -14.94 -0.51 8.69
C ALA A 206 -14.71 -1.20 7.34
N LEU A 207 -13.56 -0.93 6.71
CA LEU A 207 -13.14 -1.55 5.44
C LEU A 207 -11.63 -1.69 5.40
N LEU A 208 -11.15 -2.86 4.93
CA LEU A 208 -9.75 -3.17 4.64
C LEU A 208 -9.52 -3.16 3.12
N ALA A 209 -8.54 -2.38 2.68
CA ALA A 209 -8.11 -2.26 1.29
C ALA A 209 -6.62 -2.62 1.18
N ALA A 210 -6.30 -3.72 0.49
CA ALA A 210 -4.95 -4.27 0.36
C ALA A 210 -4.37 -4.09 -1.04
N GLY A 211 -3.04 -4.15 -1.19
CA GLY A 211 -2.35 -4.10 -2.47
C GLY A 211 -2.80 -5.22 -3.43
N HIS A 212 -3.22 -6.37 -2.90
CA HIS A 212 -3.63 -7.52 -3.69
C HIS A 212 -4.95 -8.12 -3.21
N GLY A 213 -5.95 -8.13 -4.11
CA GLY A 213 -7.25 -8.76 -3.90
C GLY A 213 -8.40 -7.78 -3.73
N LYS A 214 -9.51 -8.21 -3.13
CA LYS A 214 -10.72 -7.41 -2.99
C LYS A 214 -10.73 -6.67 -1.65
N MET A 215 -11.37 -5.51 -1.60
CA MET A 215 -11.73 -4.85 -0.34
C MET A 215 -12.63 -5.75 0.51
N ILE A 216 -12.44 -5.71 1.83
CA ILE A 216 -13.24 -6.48 2.81
C ILE A 216 -13.93 -5.49 3.75
N LYS A 217 -15.26 -5.55 3.80
CA LYS A 217 -16.07 -4.80 4.77
C LYS A 217 -16.07 -5.52 6.12
N GLN A 218 -16.10 -4.74 7.21
CA GLN A 218 -16.08 -5.25 8.59
C GLN A 218 -14.99 -6.33 8.80
N PRO A 219 -13.72 -5.99 8.53
CA PRO A 219 -12.65 -6.98 8.43
C PRO A 219 -12.16 -7.53 9.78
N GLU A 220 -12.65 -7.03 10.91
CA GLU A 220 -12.12 -7.27 12.26
C GLU A 220 -11.88 -8.77 12.55
N GLU A 221 -12.91 -9.60 12.41
CA GLU A 221 -12.81 -11.03 12.69
C GLU A 221 -11.89 -11.76 11.69
N ALA A 222 -11.86 -11.31 10.44
CA ALA A 222 -10.98 -11.87 9.42
C ALA A 222 -9.51 -11.51 9.71
N MET A 223 -9.24 -10.27 10.16
CA MET A 223 -7.91 -9.82 10.58
C MET A 223 -7.42 -10.59 11.80
N LYS A 224 -8.28 -10.78 12.83
CA LYS A 224 -7.95 -11.58 14.02
C LYS A 224 -7.53 -13.01 13.64
N ARG A 225 -8.29 -13.68 12.76
CA ARG A 225 -7.94 -15.02 12.28
C ARG A 225 -6.63 -15.03 11.49
N ALA A 226 -6.37 -14.02 10.65
CA ALA A 226 -5.13 -13.90 9.90
C ALA A 226 -3.90 -13.71 10.82
N ILE A 227 -4.05 -12.94 11.91
CA ILE A 227 -3.01 -12.78 12.93
C ILE A 227 -2.70 -14.13 13.62
N LEU A 228 -3.74 -14.87 14.04
CA LEU A 228 -3.56 -16.17 14.69
C LEU A 228 -2.88 -17.18 13.75
N GLU A 229 -3.28 -17.24 12.47
CA GLU A 229 -2.62 -18.07 11.46
C GLU A 229 -1.14 -17.70 11.30
N ALA A 230 -0.84 -16.40 11.23
CA ALA A 230 0.54 -15.92 11.10
C ALA A 230 1.40 -16.33 12.29
N GLN A 231 0.89 -16.18 13.51
CA GLN A 231 1.58 -16.60 14.74
C GLN A 231 1.88 -18.10 14.79
N GLN A 232 0.92 -18.94 14.32
CA GLN A 232 1.12 -20.40 14.26
C GLN A 232 2.21 -20.80 13.27
N LYS A 233 2.37 -20.02 12.18
CA LYS A 233 3.37 -20.30 11.11
C LYS A 233 4.76 -19.73 11.41
N LEU A 234 4.91 -18.91 12.44
CA LEU A 234 6.22 -18.49 12.95
C LEU A 234 6.88 -19.53 13.88
N LYS A 235 6.08 -20.38 14.50
CA LYS A 235 6.55 -21.50 15.33
C LYS A 235 7.03 -22.65 14.45
#